data_9b4856bf025b91dce71d47115facd69f
#
_entry.id   9b4856bf025b91dce71d47115facd69f
#
_cell.length_a   1.000
_cell.length_b   1.000
_cell.length_c   1.000
_cell.angle_alpha   90.00
_cell.angle_beta   90.00
_cell.angle_gamma   90.00
#
_symmetry.space_group_name_H-M   'P 1'
#
loop_
_entity.id
_entity.type
_entity.pdbx_description
1 polymer ?
#
loop_
_entity_poly.entity_id
_entity_poly.type
_entity_poly.pdbx_seq_one_letter_code
_entity_poly.pdbx_strand_id
1 'polypeptide(L)'
;DTLRCYEMFLGPVEQSKPWDTKGINGVHNFLRRLARLYRNDAGEILVVSAHAEKASLQTLHRTIKKVTDDLNRFSWNTVVSTMMIAVNELTEQKCHSSEVLKTMAILLSPYAPHLAEDLWELMGNTDSVLDQPWPVAENQYLEDDTFSYPVSFNGKMRFNIDLDAKMGPKEVEAAVLAHEKTSHYLEGNTPKKIIVVPKRIVNIVM
;
A
#
# COMPACT_ATOMS: atom_id res chain seq x y z
N ASP A 1 6.52 19.47 -13.28
CA ASP A 1 5.90 18.37 -12.51
C ASP A 1 6.27 18.38 -11.04
N THR A 2 7.53 18.57 -10.69
CA THR A 2 7.93 18.66 -9.27
C THR A 2 7.21 19.79 -8.55
N LEU A 3 7.13 20.98 -9.14
CA LEU A 3 6.43 22.12 -8.58
C LEU A 3 4.93 21.84 -8.42
N ARG A 4 4.27 21.37 -9.47
CA ARG A 4 2.85 21.01 -9.46
C ARG A 4 2.52 20.00 -8.36
N CYS A 5 3.28 18.91 -8.30
CA CYS A 5 3.11 17.87 -7.29
C CYS A 5 3.37 18.40 -5.87
N TYR A 6 4.36 19.31 -5.72
CA TYR A 6 4.68 19.92 -4.44
C TYR A 6 3.58 20.86 -3.94
N GLU A 7 3.01 21.70 -4.81
CA GLU A 7 1.88 22.57 -4.47
C GLU A 7 0.69 21.77 -3.92
N MET A 8 0.37 20.65 -4.57
CA MET A 8 -0.69 19.74 -4.08
C MET A 8 -0.32 19.04 -2.77
N PHE A 9 0.95 18.77 -2.52
CA PHE A 9 1.43 18.07 -1.33
C PHE A 9 1.53 18.94 -0.07
N LEU A 10 1.66 20.27 -0.20
CA LEU A 10 1.90 21.20 0.91
C LEU A 10 0.90 21.09 2.08
N GLY A 11 -0.34 20.73 1.81
CA GLY A 11 -1.37 20.55 2.84
C GLY A 11 -2.79 20.53 2.29
N PRO A 12 -3.79 20.41 3.17
CA PRO A 12 -5.19 20.50 2.77
C PRO A 12 -5.49 21.80 2.04
N VAL A 13 -6.31 21.72 0.98
CA VAL A 13 -6.62 22.87 0.10
C VAL A 13 -7.31 24.03 0.82
N GLU A 14 -8.03 23.76 1.90
CA GLU A 14 -8.71 24.78 2.72
C GLU A 14 -7.78 25.53 3.67
N GLN A 15 -6.52 25.09 3.81
CA GLN A 15 -5.59 25.66 4.78
C GLN A 15 -4.51 26.47 4.07
N SER A 16 -4.31 27.70 4.53
CA SER A 16 -3.14 28.50 4.15
C SER A 16 -1.87 27.84 4.69
N LYS A 17 -0.87 27.67 3.83
CA LYS A 17 0.44 27.12 4.20
C LYS A 17 1.54 28.06 3.72
N PRO A 18 2.53 28.37 4.58
CA PRO A 18 3.69 29.13 4.13
C PRO A 18 4.49 28.31 3.12
N TRP A 19 5.01 28.98 2.11
CA TRP A 19 5.90 28.34 1.16
C TRP A 19 7.21 27.93 1.83
N ASP A 20 7.60 26.65 1.65
CA ASP A 20 8.89 26.13 2.10
C ASP A 20 9.67 25.54 0.92
N THR A 21 10.74 26.21 0.52
CA THR A 21 11.58 25.76 -0.59
C THR A 21 12.33 24.46 -0.32
N LYS A 22 12.50 24.06 0.94
CA LYS A 22 13.22 22.83 1.29
C LYS A 22 12.41 21.57 1.02
N GLY A 23 11.10 21.64 1.19
CA GLY A 23 10.21 20.49 1.02
C GLY A 23 10.11 19.97 -0.41
N ILE A 24 10.38 20.81 -1.42
CA ILE A 24 10.29 20.45 -2.84
C ILE A 24 11.25 19.31 -3.23
N ASN A 25 12.41 19.21 -2.56
CA ASN A 25 13.38 18.16 -2.82
C ASN A 25 12.83 16.77 -2.49
N GLY A 26 11.96 16.65 -1.48
CA GLY A 26 11.28 15.40 -1.14
C GLY A 26 10.41 14.90 -2.27
N VAL A 27 9.64 15.80 -2.88
CA VAL A 27 8.78 15.48 -4.03
C VAL A 27 9.61 15.16 -5.29
N HIS A 28 10.66 15.92 -5.54
CA HIS A 28 11.58 15.62 -6.66
C HIS A 28 12.19 14.22 -6.54
N ASN A 29 12.66 13.86 -5.35
CA ASN A 29 13.21 12.54 -5.08
C ASN A 29 12.15 11.43 -5.18
N PHE A 30 10.89 11.71 -4.83
CA PHE A 30 9.78 10.79 -5.05
C PHE A 30 9.56 10.52 -6.54
N LEU A 31 9.44 11.57 -7.37
CA LEU A 31 9.24 11.42 -8.81
C LEU A 31 10.41 10.67 -9.48
N ARG A 32 11.66 10.94 -9.05
CA ARG A 32 12.83 10.17 -9.51
C ARG A 32 12.76 8.71 -9.11
N ARG A 33 12.35 8.36 -7.89
CA ARG A 33 12.18 6.97 -7.46
C ARG A 33 11.08 6.27 -8.24
N LEU A 34 9.98 6.96 -8.52
CA LEU A 34 8.93 6.43 -9.35
C LEU A 34 9.45 6.11 -10.76
N ALA A 35 10.18 7.04 -11.40
CA ALA A 35 10.75 6.81 -12.73
C ALA A 35 11.73 5.61 -12.76
N ARG A 36 12.44 5.34 -11.66
CA ARG A 36 13.34 4.18 -11.54
C ARG A 36 12.63 2.81 -11.52
N LEU A 37 11.34 2.75 -11.32
CA LEU A 37 10.57 1.51 -11.52
C LEU A 37 10.46 1.15 -13.00
N TYR A 38 10.56 2.13 -13.90
CA TYR A 38 10.39 1.95 -15.34
C TYR A 38 11.73 1.85 -16.09
N ARG A 39 12.74 2.62 -15.67
CA ARG A 39 14.07 2.62 -16.28
C ARG A 39 15.16 2.81 -15.21
N ASN A 40 16.32 2.21 -15.45
CA ASN A 40 17.46 2.42 -14.57
C ASN A 40 18.18 3.77 -14.84
N ASP A 41 19.22 4.07 -14.06
CA ASP A 41 19.99 5.32 -14.20
C ASP A 41 20.78 5.38 -15.53
N ALA A 42 20.99 4.24 -16.21
CA ALA A 42 21.60 4.17 -17.55
C ALA A 42 20.57 4.37 -18.68
N GLY A 43 19.29 4.52 -18.35
CA GLY A 43 18.18 4.69 -19.32
C GLY A 43 17.64 3.38 -19.88
N GLU A 44 18.12 2.22 -19.42
CA GLU A 44 17.60 0.92 -19.86
C GLU A 44 16.20 0.67 -19.27
N ILE A 45 15.28 0.21 -20.11
CA ILE A 45 13.89 -0.08 -19.74
C ILE A 45 13.85 -1.35 -18.89
N LEU A 46 13.25 -1.24 -17.71
CA LEU A 46 13.07 -2.35 -16.77
C LEU A 46 11.69 -3.00 -16.90
N VAL A 47 10.74 -2.33 -17.55
CA VAL A 47 9.34 -2.79 -17.65
C VAL A 47 9.26 -4.12 -18.40
N VAL A 48 8.57 -5.07 -17.83
CA VAL A 48 8.35 -6.40 -18.40
C VAL A 48 6.86 -6.70 -18.52
N SER A 49 6.50 -7.47 -19.56
CA SER A 49 5.11 -7.91 -19.79
C SER A 49 4.69 -9.09 -18.92
N ALA A 50 5.50 -9.46 -17.91
CA ALA A 50 5.16 -10.54 -16.99
C ALA A 50 3.95 -10.14 -16.11
N HIS A 51 3.14 -11.13 -15.76
CA HIS A 51 2.05 -10.94 -14.83
C HIS A 51 2.59 -10.48 -13.46
N ALA A 52 1.89 -9.54 -12.84
CA ALA A 52 2.34 -9.00 -11.55
C ALA A 52 2.13 -10.02 -10.41
N GLU A 53 3.05 -10.02 -9.45
CA GLU A 53 2.87 -10.79 -8.23
C GLU A 53 1.70 -10.25 -7.41
N LYS A 54 1.04 -11.13 -6.66
CA LYS A 54 -0.13 -10.79 -5.84
C LYS A 54 0.14 -9.62 -4.90
N ALA A 55 1.32 -9.56 -4.28
CA ALA A 55 1.70 -8.47 -3.38
C ALA A 55 1.70 -7.11 -4.11
N SER A 56 2.22 -7.05 -5.33
CA SER A 56 2.23 -5.84 -6.15
C SER A 56 0.83 -5.42 -6.61
N LEU A 57 -0.04 -6.40 -6.93
CA LEU A 57 -1.45 -6.14 -7.24
C LEU A 57 -2.19 -5.62 -6.00
N GLN A 58 -1.94 -6.17 -4.82
CA GLN A 58 -2.53 -5.67 -3.58
C GLN A 58 -2.08 -4.23 -3.28
N THR A 59 -0.79 -3.92 -3.42
CA THR A 59 -0.28 -2.54 -3.31
C THR A 59 -0.97 -1.62 -4.30
N LEU A 60 -1.07 -2.03 -5.57
CA LEU A 60 -1.72 -1.24 -6.62
C LEU A 60 -3.18 -0.96 -6.29
N HIS A 61 -3.98 -1.99 -6.01
CA HIS A 61 -5.43 -1.83 -5.81
C HIS A 61 -5.76 -1.06 -4.52
N ARG A 62 -4.97 -1.21 -3.44
CA ARG A 62 -5.06 -0.34 -2.25
C ARG A 62 -4.76 1.11 -2.61
N THR A 63 -3.76 1.33 -3.47
CA THR A 63 -3.39 2.67 -3.95
C THR A 63 -4.51 3.28 -4.79
N ILE A 64 -5.07 2.56 -5.78
CA ILE A 64 -6.20 3.02 -6.59
C ILE A 64 -7.36 3.45 -5.69
N LYS A 65 -7.76 2.58 -4.77
CA LYS A 65 -8.87 2.87 -3.85
C LYS A 65 -8.61 4.13 -3.04
N LYS A 66 -7.45 4.21 -2.38
CA LYS A 66 -7.10 5.33 -1.50
C LYS A 66 -6.98 6.65 -2.27
N VAL A 67 -6.33 6.63 -3.43
CA VAL A 67 -6.19 7.82 -4.29
C VAL A 67 -7.56 8.30 -4.76
N THR A 68 -8.41 7.40 -5.24
CA THR A 68 -9.77 7.74 -5.69
C THR A 68 -10.60 8.34 -4.55
N ASP A 69 -10.58 7.71 -3.37
CA ASP A 69 -11.29 8.20 -2.20
C ASP A 69 -10.81 9.60 -1.76
N ASP A 70 -9.49 9.83 -1.79
CA ASP A 70 -8.89 11.11 -1.41
C ASP A 70 -9.16 12.22 -2.44
N LEU A 71 -9.12 11.92 -3.73
CA LEU A 71 -9.51 12.86 -4.79
C LEU A 71 -10.96 13.31 -4.63
N ASN A 72 -11.87 12.39 -4.38
CA ASN A 72 -13.30 12.68 -4.16
C ASN A 72 -13.56 13.55 -2.92
N ARG A 73 -12.64 13.55 -1.95
CA ARG A 73 -12.72 14.37 -0.71
C ARG A 73 -11.88 15.63 -0.78
N PHE A 74 -11.28 15.96 -1.92
CA PHE A 74 -10.34 17.07 -2.08
C PHE A 74 -9.10 16.99 -1.15
N SER A 75 -8.77 15.79 -0.68
CA SER A 75 -7.58 15.53 0.13
C SER A 75 -6.35 15.28 -0.77
N TRP A 76 -6.02 16.24 -1.62
CA TRP A 76 -5.01 16.09 -2.68
C TRP A 76 -3.60 15.86 -2.15
N ASN A 77 -3.30 16.40 -0.99
CA ASN A 77 -2.01 16.22 -0.32
C ASN A 77 -1.77 14.76 0.12
N THR A 78 -2.82 14.05 0.54
CA THR A 78 -2.72 12.65 0.96
C THR A 78 -2.58 11.70 -0.23
N VAL A 79 -3.04 12.08 -1.43
CA VAL A 79 -2.78 11.35 -2.67
C VAL A 79 -1.28 11.22 -2.94
N VAL A 80 -0.54 12.34 -2.81
CA VAL A 80 0.92 12.34 -3.03
C VAL A 80 1.62 11.40 -2.04
N SER A 81 1.27 11.47 -0.75
CA SER A 81 1.85 10.55 0.25
C SER A 81 1.46 9.09 0.01
N THR A 82 0.24 8.82 -0.44
CA THR A 82 -0.20 7.47 -0.83
C THR A 82 0.63 6.93 -1.98
N MET A 83 0.88 7.73 -3.01
CA MET A 83 1.75 7.34 -4.13
C MET A 83 3.20 7.14 -3.67
N MET A 84 3.72 7.95 -2.74
CA MET A 84 5.05 7.74 -2.15
C MET A 84 5.17 6.39 -1.45
N ILE A 85 4.15 5.99 -0.69
CA ILE A 85 4.08 4.67 -0.03
C ILE A 85 4.07 3.56 -1.09
N ALA A 86 3.21 3.66 -2.09
CA ALA A 86 3.12 2.67 -3.17
C ALA A 86 4.46 2.49 -3.90
N VAL A 87 5.16 3.59 -4.22
CA VAL A 87 6.48 3.53 -4.87
C VAL A 87 7.52 2.83 -4.00
N ASN A 88 7.50 3.06 -2.68
CA ASN A 88 8.41 2.37 -1.77
C ASN A 88 8.10 0.86 -1.75
N GLU A 89 6.85 0.48 -1.58
CA GLU A 89 6.42 -0.94 -1.56
C GLU A 89 6.76 -1.64 -2.89
N LEU A 90 6.43 -1.03 -4.04
CA LEU A 90 6.74 -1.59 -5.36
C LEU A 90 8.25 -1.71 -5.61
N THR A 91 9.05 -0.78 -5.06
CA THR A 91 10.52 -0.85 -5.13
C THR A 91 11.06 -2.02 -4.31
N GLU A 92 10.58 -2.23 -3.09
CA GLU A 92 10.95 -3.36 -2.22
C GLU A 92 10.55 -4.70 -2.86
N GLN A 93 9.39 -4.73 -3.52
CA GLN A 93 8.86 -5.89 -4.26
C GLN A 93 9.58 -6.09 -5.60
N LYS A 94 10.46 -5.18 -6.03
CA LYS A 94 11.12 -5.19 -7.36
C LYS A 94 10.12 -5.32 -8.50
N CYS A 95 8.98 -4.65 -8.38
CA CYS A 95 7.89 -4.72 -9.34
C CYS A 95 8.23 -3.92 -10.60
N HIS A 96 8.34 -4.61 -11.73
CA HIS A 96 8.53 -4.03 -13.06
C HIS A 96 7.41 -4.44 -14.05
N SER A 97 6.31 -5.02 -13.55
CA SER A 97 5.18 -5.44 -14.39
C SER A 97 4.52 -4.25 -15.08
N SER A 98 4.35 -4.36 -16.40
CA SER A 98 3.68 -3.34 -17.22
C SER A 98 2.23 -3.09 -16.77
N GLU A 99 1.54 -4.11 -16.28
CA GLU A 99 0.18 -4.02 -15.75
C GLU A 99 0.10 -3.02 -14.57
N VAL A 100 1.00 -3.16 -13.60
CA VAL A 100 1.07 -2.28 -12.44
C VAL A 100 1.55 -0.89 -12.83
N LEU A 101 2.61 -0.82 -13.63
CA LEU A 101 3.27 0.44 -13.95
C LEU A 101 2.43 1.32 -14.89
N LYS A 102 1.67 0.75 -15.83
CA LYS A 102 0.71 1.50 -16.64
C LYS A 102 -0.34 2.18 -15.75
N THR A 103 -0.89 1.45 -14.82
CA THR A 103 -1.87 1.99 -13.88
C THR A 103 -1.28 3.07 -12.97
N MET A 104 -0.03 2.90 -12.50
CA MET A 104 0.67 3.92 -11.72
C MET A 104 0.91 5.21 -12.52
N ALA A 105 1.18 5.13 -13.83
CA ALA A 105 1.29 6.31 -14.70
C ALA A 105 -0.05 7.05 -14.82
N ILE A 106 -1.18 6.33 -14.96
CA ILE A 106 -2.51 6.95 -14.97
C ILE A 106 -2.80 7.67 -13.65
N LEU A 107 -2.52 7.04 -12.50
CA LEU A 107 -2.72 7.67 -11.19
C LEU A 107 -1.84 8.91 -10.98
N LEU A 108 -0.65 8.93 -11.57
CA LEU A 108 0.29 10.04 -11.51
C LEU A 108 -0.12 11.23 -12.38
N SER A 109 -0.80 10.98 -13.50
CA SER A 109 -1.01 11.97 -14.56
C SER A 109 -1.64 13.29 -14.11
N PRO A 110 -2.57 13.37 -13.13
CA PRO A 110 -3.10 14.66 -12.66
C PRO A 110 -2.05 15.52 -11.92
N TYR A 111 -1.03 14.90 -11.34
CA TYR A 111 -0.01 15.53 -10.51
C TYR A 111 1.28 15.86 -11.27
N ALA A 112 1.71 14.94 -12.12
CA ALA A 112 2.94 15.06 -12.90
C ALA A 112 2.71 14.59 -14.36
N PRO A 113 1.93 15.35 -15.14
CA PRO A 113 1.48 14.92 -16.48
C PRO A 113 2.64 14.68 -17.45
N HIS A 114 3.69 15.49 -17.42
CA HIS A 114 4.81 15.32 -18.35
C HIS A 114 5.61 14.04 -18.05
N LEU A 115 5.87 13.75 -16.79
CA LEU A 115 6.52 12.51 -16.40
C LEU A 115 5.62 11.30 -16.71
N ALA A 116 4.32 11.42 -16.45
CA ALA A 116 3.38 10.35 -16.74
C ALA A 116 3.34 9.99 -18.23
N GLU A 117 3.33 11.01 -19.13
CA GLU A 117 3.42 10.82 -20.59
C GLU A 117 4.76 10.20 -21.00
N ASP A 118 5.89 10.71 -20.50
CA ASP A 118 7.23 10.14 -20.77
C ASP A 118 7.28 8.65 -20.41
N LEU A 119 6.76 8.29 -19.24
CA LEU A 119 6.71 6.89 -18.79
C LEU A 119 5.71 6.04 -19.58
N TRP A 120 4.60 6.63 -20.03
CA TRP A 120 3.58 5.97 -20.84
C TRP A 120 4.12 5.64 -22.25
N GLU A 121 4.77 6.59 -22.88
CA GLU A 121 5.46 6.42 -24.17
C GLU A 121 6.61 5.41 -24.05
N LEU A 122 7.40 5.47 -22.98
CA LEU A 122 8.48 4.51 -22.69
C LEU A 122 8.00 3.05 -22.70
N MET A 123 6.75 2.82 -22.28
CA MET A 123 6.13 1.47 -22.30
C MET A 123 5.57 1.08 -23.68
N GLY A 124 5.81 1.89 -24.72
CA GLY A 124 5.42 1.60 -26.11
C GLY A 124 3.96 1.96 -26.44
N ASN A 125 3.28 2.76 -25.61
CA ASN A 125 1.95 3.25 -25.92
C ASN A 125 2.06 4.46 -26.86
N THR A 126 1.07 4.65 -27.74
CA THR A 126 1.04 5.71 -28.76
C THR A 126 -0.07 6.73 -28.54
N ASP A 127 -0.98 6.45 -27.64
CA ASP A 127 -2.05 7.32 -27.16
C ASP A 127 -1.61 8.07 -25.89
N SER A 128 -2.35 9.11 -25.50
CA SER A 128 -2.03 9.88 -24.30
C SER A 128 -2.46 9.13 -23.03
N VAL A 129 -1.64 9.21 -21.98
CA VAL A 129 -2.00 8.72 -20.64
C VAL A 129 -3.20 9.48 -20.07
N LEU A 130 -3.39 10.74 -20.49
CA LEU A 130 -4.50 11.59 -20.03
C LEU A 130 -5.87 11.15 -20.58
N ASP A 131 -5.88 10.41 -21.68
CA ASP A 131 -7.11 9.89 -22.31
C ASP A 131 -7.49 8.51 -21.75
N GLN A 132 -6.69 7.96 -20.86
CA GLN A 132 -6.95 6.64 -20.29
C GLN A 132 -8.08 6.68 -19.26
N PRO A 133 -8.93 5.64 -19.21
CA PRO A 133 -9.97 5.53 -18.19
C PRO A 133 -9.34 5.44 -16.78
N TRP A 134 -9.98 6.13 -15.82
CA TRP A 134 -9.53 6.05 -14.44
C TRP A 134 -9.64 4.61 -13.90
N PRO A 135 -8.59 4.08 -13.27
CA PRO A 135 -8.57 2.69 -12.84
C PRO A 135 -9.54 2.43 -11.68
N VAL A 136 -10.12 1.24 -11.66
CA VAL A 136 -11.04 0.79 -10.62
C VAL A 136 -10.36 -0.26 -9.75
N ALA A 137 -10.47 -0.10 -8.43
CA ALA A 137 -9.94 -1.07 -7.49
C ALA A 137 -10.79 -2.36 -7.46
N GLU A 138 -10.12 -3.51 -7.53
CA GLU A 138 -10.76 -4.81 -7.43
C GLU A 138 -10.74 -5.33 -5.99
N ASN A 139 -11.90 -5.72 -5.48
CA ASN A 139 -12.05 -6.15 -4.08
C ASN A 139 -11.19 -7.38 -3.72
N GLN A 140 -10.93 -8.28 -4.68
CA GLN A 140 -10.13 -9.48 -4.45
C GLN A 140 -8.69 -9.16 -4.00
N TYR A 141 -8.16 -7.98 -4.34
CA TYR A 141 -6.81 -7.53 -3.93
C TYR A 141 -6.83 -6.59 -2.72
N LEU A 142 -8.02 -6.16 -2.27
CA LEU A 142 -8.17 -5.31 -1.09
C LEU A 142 -8.28 -6.10 0.21
N GLU A 143 -8.57 -7.39 0.13
CA GLU A 143 -8.61 -8.27 1.29
C GLU A 143 -7.19 -8.69 1.66
N ASP A 144 -6.82 -8.45 2.90
CA ASP A 144 -5.57 -8.97 3.44
C ASP A 144 -5.71 -10.48 3.61
N ASP A 145 -4.72 -11.24 3.11
CA ASP A 145 -4.69 -12.69 3.30
C ASP A 145 -4.41 -13.07 4.75
N THR A 146 -3.75 -12.18 5.50
CA THR A 146 -3.40 -12.40 6.91
C THR A 146 -3.99 -11.30 7.79
N PHE A 147 -4.39 -11.66 8.98
CA PHE A 147 -4.80 -10.74 10.02
C PHE A 147 -3.91 -10.92 11.25
N SER A 148 -3.36 -9.81 11.76
CA SER A 148 -2.53 -9.80 12.96
C SER A 148 -3.41 -9.76 14.21
N TYR A 149 -3.61 -10.91 14.83
CA TYR A 149 -4.39 -11.01 16.05
C TYR A 149 -3.56 -10.61 17.26
N PRO A 150 -3.95 -9.55 18.00
CA PRO A 150 -3.40 -9.31 19.32
C PRO A 150 -3.89 -10.39 20.29
N VAL A 151 -2.95 -11.08 20.92
CA VAL A 151 -3.23 -12.13 21.93
C VAL A 151 -3.04 -11.55 23.31
N SER A 152 -4.11 -11.64 24.10
CA SER A 152 -4.16 -11.16 25.49
C SER A 152 -4.34 -12.31 26.47
N PHE A 153 -3.75 -12.17 27.66
CA PHE A 153 -3.96 -13.05 28.80
C PHE A 153 -4.62 -12.25 29.92
N ASN A 154 -5.79 -12.69 30.37
CA ASN A 154 -6.61 -11.98 31.36
C ASN A 154 -6.78 -10.48 31.01
N GLY A 155 -7.02 -10.17 29.73
CA GLY A 155 -7.20 -8.80 29.23
C GLY A 155 -5.92 -7.99 29.00
N LYS A 156 -4.73 -8.51 29.34
CA LYS A 156 -3.45 -7.84 29.10
C LYS A 156 -2.80 -8.38 27.83
N MET A 157 -2.64 -7.55 26.81
CA MET A 157 -1.98 -7.89 25.56
C MET A 157 -0.53 -8.34 25.80
N ARG A 158 -0.09 -9.41 25.11
CA ARG A 158 1.24 -9.98 25.24
C ARG A 158 2.02 -10.03 23.94
N PHE A 159 1.39 -10.46 22.87
CA PHE A 159 2.03 -10.55 21.54
C PHE A 159 0.98 -10.52 20.43
N ASN A 160 1.44 -10.38 19.20
CA ASN A 160 0.63 -10.53 18.00
C ASN A 160 0.98 -11.84 17.30
N ILE A 161 -0.02 -12.45 16.65
CA ILE A 161 0.13 -13.61 15.78
C ILE A 161 -0.56 -13.31 14.45
N ASP A 162 0.17 -13.51 13.33
CA ASP A 162 -0.36 -13.33 12.00
C ASP A 162 -0.96 -14.66 11.52
N LEU A 163 -2.26 -14.67 11.28
CA LEU A 163 -3.02 -15.84 10.84
C LEU A 163 -3.79 -15.50 9.57
N ASP A 164 -4.10 -16.53 8.77
CA ASP A 164 -4.93 -16.36 7.57
C ASP A 164 -6.26 -15.68 7.95
N ALA A 165 -6.59 -14.60 7.26
CA ALA A 165 -7.80 -13.81 7.52
C ALA A 165 -9.10 -14.58 7.27
N LYS A 166 -9.01 -15.72 6.56
CA LYS A 166 -10.13 -16.63 6.25
C LYS A 166 -10.37 -17.68 7.34
N MET A 167 -9.44 -17.81 8.30
CA MET A 167 -9.60 -18.77 9.41
C MET A 167 -10.84 -18.50 10.24
N GLY A 168 -11.59 -19.57 10.50
CA GLY A 168 -12.72 -19.53 11.44
C GLY A 168 -12.26 -19.38 12.89
N PRO A 169 -13.17 -18.98 13.82
CA PRO A 169 -12.81 -18.76 15.22
C PRO A 169 -12.16 -19.99 15.89
N LYS A 170 -12.58 -21.20 15.54
CA LYS A 170 -12.01 -22.45 16.07
C LYS A 170 -10.59 -22.72 15.55
N GLU A 171 -10.34 -22.38 14.27
CA GLU A 171 -9.01 -22.54 13.66
C GLU A 171 -8.04 -21.53 14.25
N VAL A 172 -8.49 -20.28 14.44
CA VAL A 172 -7.72 -19.22 15.13
C VAL A 172 -7.38 -19.66 16.57
N GLU A 173 -8.33 -20.21 17.31
CA GLU A 173 -8.12 -20.73 18.67
C GLU A 173 -7.04 -21.82 18.68
N ALA A 174 -7.15 -22.81 17.77
CA ALA A 174 -6.18 -23.89 17.66
C ALA A 174 -4.77 -23.37 17.30
N ALA A 175 -4.68 -22.44 16.34
CA ALA A 175 -3.42 -21.87 15.92
C ALA A 175 -2.76 -21.05 17.06
N VAL A 176 -3.53 -20.25 17.81
CA VAL A 176 -3.04 -19.49 18.95
C VAL A 176 -2.56 -20.43 20.07
N LEU A 177 -3.27 -21.53 20.36
CA LEU A 177 -2.83 -22.50 21.37
C LEU A 177 -1.55 -23.23 20.98
N ALA A 178 -1.38 -23.55 19.71
CA ALA A 178 -0.18 -24.21 19.19
C ALA A 178 1.04 -23.29 19.12
N HIS A 179 0.86 -21.97 19.27
CA HIS A 179 1.94 -21.02 19.12
C HIS A 179 2.91 -21.05 20.30
N GLU A 180 4.21 -21.05 20.02
CA GLU A 180 5.30 -21.17 20.99
C GLU A 180 5.18 -20.15 22.15
N LYS A 181 4.89 -18.87 21.83
CA LYS A 181 4.70 -17.82 22.83
C LYS A 181 3.52 -18.08 23.75
N THR A 182 2.44 -18.72 23.26
CA THR A 182 1.29 -19.07 24.08
C THR A 182 1.69 -20.11 25.14
N SER A 183 2.43 -21.15 24.75
CA SER A 183 2.94 -22.19 25.65
C SER A 183 3.80 -21.59 26.77
N HIS A 184 4.62 -20.58 26.44
CA HIS A 184 5.45 -19.87 27.42
C HIS A 184 4.59 -19.13 28.48
N TYR A 185 3.51 -18.44 28.06
CA TYR A 185 2.65 -17.71 28.97
C TYR A 185 1.67 -18.60 29.76
N LEU A 186 1.37 -19.80 29.27
CA LEU A 186 0.55 -20.78 29.96
C LEU A 186 1.30 -21.49 31.09
N GLU A 187 2.64 -21.55 31.03
CA GLU A 187 3.50 -22.20 32.07
C GLU A 187 3.02 -23.61 32.43
N GLY A 188 2.48 -24.36 31.45
CA GLY A 188 1.93 -25.70 31.66
C GLY A 188 0.48 -25.75 32.20
N ASN A 189 -0.15 -24.60 32.43
CA ASN A 189 -1.56 -24.55 32.84
C ASN A 189 -2.49 -24.65 31.65
N THR A 190 -3.69 -25.18 31.86
CA THR A 190 -4.77 -25.17 30.88
C THR A 190 -5.62 -23.91 31.02
N PRO A 191 -5.91 -23.19 29.90
CA PRO A 191 -6.77 -22.01 29.96
C PRO A 191 -8.21 -22.40 30.34
N LYS A 192 -8.86 -21.60 31.17
CA LYS A 192 -10.28 -21.79 31.53
C LYS A 192 -11.20 -21.47 30.33
N LYS A 193 -10.85 -20.49 29.56
CA LYS A 193 -11.63 -20.05 28.39
C LYS A 193 -10.76 -19.28 27.41
N ILE A 194 -11.01 -19.48 26.11
CA ILE A 194 -10.43 -18.68 25.05
C ILE A 194 -11.56 -17.95 24.34
N ILE A 195 -11.43 -16.65 24.20
CA ILE A 195 -12.41 -15.79 23.56
C ILE A 195 -11.77 -15.25 22.28
N VAL A 196 -12.25 -15.73 21.12
CA VAL A 196 -11.83 -15.27 19.82
C VAL A 196 -12.87 -14.30 19.28
N VAL A 197 -12.47 -13.04 19.07
CA VAL A 197 -13.29 -12.07 18.34
C VAL A 197 -12.70 -11.96 16.92
N PRO A 198 -13.40 -12.48 15.89
CA PRO A 198 -12.87 -12.52 14.52
C PRO A 198 -12.40 -11.14 14.06
N LYS A 199 -11.24 -11.12 13.39
CA LYS A 199 -10.58 -9.90 12.88
C LYS A 199 -10.48 -8.79 13.94
N ARG A 200 -10.22 -9.14 15.21
CA ARG A 200 -10.07 -8.15 16.28
C ARG A 200 -9.07 -8.56 17.36
N ILE A 201 -9.34 -9.61 18.15
CA ILE A 201 -8.52 -9.98 19.29
C ILE A 201 -8.75 -11.43 19.72
N VAL A 202 -7.73 -12.05 20.31
CA VAL A 202 -7.87 -13.29 21.07
C VAL A 202 -7.53 -13.02 22.53
N ASN A 203 -8.43 -13.41 23.45
CA ASN A 203 -8.19 -13.29 24.88
C ASN A 203 -8.23 -14.67 25.57
N ILE A 204 -7.14 -15.04 26.20
CA ILE A 204 -6.98 -16.27 26.96
C ILE A 204 -7.22 -15.96 28.45
N VAL A 205 -8.20 -16.65 29.05
CA VAL A 205 -8.54 -16.51 30.46
C VAL A 205 -7.96 -17.69 31.22
N MET A 206 -7.14 -17.39 32.18
CA MET A 206 -6.47 -18.35 33.05
C MET A 206 -7.32 -18.70 34.31
#